data_5919a8c3e5db0603c06890f3d809ac74
#
_entry.id   5919a8c3e5db0603c06890f3d809ac74
#
_cell.length_a   1.000
_cell.length_b   1.000
_cell.length_c   1.000
_cell.angle_alpha   90.00
_cell.angle_beta   90.00
_cell.angle_gamma   90.00
#
_symmetry.space_group_name_H-M   'P 1'
#
loop_
_entity.id
_entity.type
_entity.pdbx_description
1 polymer ?
#
loop_
_entity_poly.entity_id
_entity_poly.type
_entity_poly.pdbx_seq_one_letter_code
_entity_poly.pdbx_strand_id
1 'polypeptide(L)'
;MSGSARQRGGRPRPYRTPVTWIALSRLINSQPTTVRAPEQNTGPNVFYLGADRAVLDPLAAPVDDTYIWAAPDAQRLETAGDLTRDPTTKARTTLNTAHPRPWGWKVVTYLWTNGIGAGALGLAVLAYLVGIDMGVVGDYVAPLLGLFGAATTGALLVWDLKRPERFMYIFVKSNFTSWLVLGAYALTAFSGGSILWMLAVALDIGWLMTLLAWLGIPVSALMAGYTAFLFGQAEGRDLWQSPVLFWHLIVQAVMVGSGALAISGLFTDLSDVAWELITVSFVISAVMHLLILGLEYSGGHASRQATVAAHIITSGRYSRLFWLGAIVPAAAAVVLGALTWGGMTVVFLALAGLIVQPALVAYESVFVRAGQDPPLS
;
A
#
# COMPACT_ATOMS: atom_id res chain seq x y z
N MET A 1 26.78 -60.67 -37.59
CA MET A 1 25.75 -61.19 -36.68
C MET A 1 25.13 -60.00 -35.95
N SER A 2 23.93 -59.71 -36.33
CA SER A 2 23.12 -58.58 -35.93
C SER A 2 22.42 -58.85 -34.62
N GLY A 3 22.44 -57.90 -33.71
CA GLY A 3 21.68 -57.91 -32.47
C GLY A 3 20.93 -56.58 -32.30
N SER A 4 19.69 -56.53 -32.79
CA SER A 4 18.79 -55.38 -32.64
C SER A 4 18.23 -55.33 -31.23
N ALA A 5 18.57 -54.28 -30.48
CA ALA A 5 17.94 -53.97 -29.21
C ALA A 5 16.59 -53.22 -29.47
N ARG A 6 15.48 -53.86 -29.20
CA ARG A 6 14.14 -53.29 -29.19
C ARG A 6 14.05 -52.29 -28.01
N GLN A 7 13.97 -51.02 -28.32
CA GLN A 7 13.48 -50.02 -27.38
C GLN A 7 11.97 -50.28 -27.10
N ARG A 8 11.67 -50.66 -25.90
CA ARG A 8 10.29 -50.69 -25.39
C ARG A 8 9.88 -49.28 -25.09
N GLY A 9 9.05 -48.71 -25.95
CA GLY A 9 8.37 -47.42 -25.70
C GLY A 9 7.44 -47.56 -24.49
N GLY A 10 7.87 -46.99 -23.38
CA GLY A 10 7.01 -46.84 -22.21
C GLY A 10 5.94 -45.81 -22.55
N ARG A 11 4.67 -46.24 -22.55
CA ARG A 11 3.53 -45.33 -22.61
C ARG A 11 3.64 -44.31 -21.44
N PRO A 12 3.48 -43.00 -21.64
CA PRO A 12 3.43 -42.09 -20.53
C PRO A 12 2.25 -42.48 -19.64
N ARG A 13 2.53 -42.68 -18.37
CA ARG A 13 1.47 -42.89 -17.36
C ARG A 13 0.57 -41.68 -17.35
N PRO A 14 -0.76 -41.83 -17.38
CA PRO A 14 -1.66 -40.70 -17.23
C PRO A 14 -1.33 -40.02 -15.90
N TYR A 15 -1.15 -38.71 -15.94
CA TYR A 15 -1.05 -37.89 -14.75
C TYR A 15 -2.27 -38.18 -13.89
N ARG A 16 -2.08 -38.90 -12.80
CA ARG A 16 -3.10 -39.01 -11.77
C ARG A 16 -3.29 -37.62 -11.21
N THR A 17 -4.41 -37.02 -11.52
CA THR A 17 -4.89 -35.86 -10.76
C THR A 17 -4.79 -36.22 -9.29
N PRO A 18 -4.14 -35.41 -8.46
CA PRO A 18 -3.92 -35.79 -7.09
C PRO A 18 -5.28 -35.94 -6.41
N VAL A 19 -5.64 -37.15 -6.05
CA VAL A 19 -6.83 -37.50 -5.25
C VAL A 19 -6.88 -36.64 -3.95
N THR A 20 -5.73 -36.12 -3.56
CA THR A 20 -5.54 -35.22 -2.43
C THR A 20 -6.33 -33.91 -2.49
N TRP A 21 -6.57 -33.34 -3.68
CA TRP A 21 -7.33 -32.08 -3.78
C TRP A 21 -8.83 -32.28 -3.61
N ILE A 22 -9.36 -33.38 -4.12
CA ILE A 22 -10.78 -33.76 -3.90
C ILE A 22 -11.02 -34.08 -2.42
N ALA A 23 -10.03 -34.67 -1.75
CA ALA A 23 -10.11 -34.94 -0.33
C ALA A 23 -9.97 -33.69 0.53
N LEU A 24 -9.10 -32.74 0.14
CA LEU A 24 -8.94 -31.46 0.82
C LEU A 24 -10.14 -30.53 0.65
N SER A 25 -10.72 -30.47 -0.54
CA SER A 25 -11.94 -29.68 -0.76
C SER A 25 -13.14 -30.23 0.01
N ARG A 26 -13.22 -31.54 0.19
CA ARG A 26 -14.25 -32.19 1.03
C ARG A 26 -14.02 -31.99 2.53
N LEU A 27 -12.79 -31.81 2.96
CA LEU A 27 -12.44 -31.50 4.34
C LEU A 27 -12.66 -30.03 4.69
N ILE A 28 -12.50 -29.14 3.71
CA ILE A 28 -12.72 -27.70 3.87
C ILE A 28 -14.19 -27.32 3.77
N ASN A 29 -14.93 -27.98 2.89
CA ASN A 29 -16.38 -27.82 2.73
C ASN A 29 -17.09 -29.10 3.17
N SER A 30 -17.73 -29.06 4.31
CA SER A 30 -18.46 -30.20 4.90
C SER A 30 -19.70 -30.65 4.12
N GLN A 31 -19.90 -30.21 2.88
CA GLN A 31 -21.00 -30.65 2.00
C GLN A 31 -20.48 -31.36 0.76
N PRO A 32 -20.99 -32.54 0.42
CA PRO A 32 -20.65 -33.23 -0.82
C PRO A 32 -21.22 -32.45 -2.00
N THR A 33 -20.37 -31.72 -2.70
CA THR A 33 -20.74 -31.03 -3.92
C THR A 33 -20.61 -31.97 -5.11
N THR A 34 -21.62 -31.99 -5.95
CA THR A 34 -21.58 -32.66 -7.24
C THR A 34 -20.55 -32.00 -8.13
N VAL A 35 -19.50 -32.74 -8.48
CA VAL A 35 -18.51 -32.30 -9.46
C VAL A 35 -19.21 -32.08 -10.80
N ARG A 36 -19.22 -30.85 -11.28
CA ARG A 36 -19.75 -30.51 -12.61
C ARG A 36 -18.67 -30.70 -13.67
N ALA A 37 -19.09 -31.04 -14.87
CA ALA A 37 -18.20 -31.18 -16.00
C ALA A 37 -17.44 -29.88 -16.31
N PRO A 38 -16.18 -29.98 -16.75
CA PRO A 38 -15.33 -28.82 -17.08
C PRO A 38 -15.92 -27.86 -18.14
N GLU A 39 -16.79 -28.39 -19.00
CA GLU A 39 -17.42 -27.63 -20.07
C GLU A 39 -18.33 -26.48 -19.60
N GLN A 40 -18.68 -26.47 -18.32
CA GLN A 40 -19.50 -25.40 -17.74
C GLN A 40 -18.67 -24.21 -17.24
N ASN A 41 -17.36 -24.35 -17.28
CA ASN A 41 -16.44 -23.30 -16.91
C ASN A 41 -15.89 -22.68 -18.21
N THR A 42 -16.54 -21.64 -18.70
CA THR A 42 -16.31 -21.07 -20.02
C THR A 42 -15.21 -20.01 -20.08
N GLY A 43 -14.64 -19.65 -18.95
CA GLY A 43 -13.58 -18.63 -18.89
C GLY A 43 -12.23 -19.16 -19.41
N PRO A 44 -11.64 -18.57 -20.44
CA PRO A 44 -10.35 -19.01 -20.97
C PRO A 44 -9.18 -18.82 -20.00
N ASN A 45 -9.39 -17.99 -18.98
CA ASN A 45 -8.37 -17.62 -18.00
C ASN A 45 -8.57 -18.28 -16.63
N VAL A 46 -9.68 -19.01 -16.48
CA VAL A 46 -9.97 -19.65 -15.21
C VAL A 46 -9.45 -21.08 -15.26
N PHE A 47 -8.45 -21.35 -14.47
CA PHE A 47 -8.01 -22.72 -14.25
C PHE A 47 -9.01 -23.40 -13.33
N TYR A 48 -9.81 -24.23 -13.92
CA TYR A 48 -10.78 -25.01 -13.19
C TYR A 48 -10.09 -26.19 -12.48
N LEU A 49 -9.99 -26.11 -11.19
CA LEU A 49 -9.42 -27.21 -10.38
C LEU A 49 -10.33 -28.43 -10.31
N GLY A 50 -11.44 -28.40 -11.00
CA GLY A 50 -12.35 -29.55 -11.21
C GLY A 50 -13.15 -29.92 -10.00
N ALA A 51 -12.91 -29.30 -8.90
CA ALA A 51 -13.32 -29.93 -7.68
C ALA A 51 -14.64 -29.38 -7.17
N ASP A 52 -14.72 -28.10 -6.99
CA ASP A 52 -15.83 -27.57 -6.23
C ASP A 52 -16.22 -26.21 -6.74
N ARG A 53 -17.29 -26.18 -7.52
CA ARG A 53 -17.80 -24.94 -8.05
C ARG A 53 -18.33 -24.00 -6.95
N ALA A 54 -18.71 -24.53 -5.82
CA ALA A 54 -19.15 -23.72 -4.69
C ALA A 54 -18.01 -22.83 -4.15
N VAL A 55 -16.75 -23.26 -4.30
CA VAL A 55 -15.58 -22.45 -3.94
C VAL A 55 -15.35 -21.32 -4.95
N LEU A 56 -15.79 -21.50 -6.19
CA LEU A 56 -15.60 -20.56 -7.29
C LEU A 56 -16.85 -19.71 -7.57
N ASP A 57 -17.98 -20.09 -7.00
CA ASP A 57 -19.25 -19.39 -7.17
C ASP A 57 -19.42 -18.38 -6.03
N PRO A 58 -19.27 -17.07 -6.32
CA PRO A 58 -19.43 -16.03 -5.28
C PRO A 58 -20.84 -15.93 -4.71
N LEU A 59 -21.82 -16.57 -5.36
CA LEU A 59 -23.19 -16.63 -4.88
C LEU A 59 -23.46 -17.82 -3.98
N ALA A 60 -22.66 -18.89 -4.11
CA ALA A 60 -22.85 -20.16 -3.40
C ALA A 60 -21.94 -20.32 -2.19
N ALA A 61 -20.83 -19.57 -2.12
CA ALA A 61 -19.87 -19.63 -1.04
C ALA A 61 -19.49 -18.23 -0.55
N PRO A 62 -19.09 -18.08 0.71
CA PRO A 62 -18.45 -16.86 1.17
C PRO A 62 -17.25 -16.54 0.26
N VAL A 63 -17.20 -15.31 -0.24
CA VAL A 63 -16.07 -14.86 -1.08
C VAL A 63 -14.83 -14.85 -0.21
N ASP A 64 -13.88 -15.71 -0.53
CA ASP A 64 -12.56 -15.66 0.06
C ASP A 64 -11.77 -14.53 -0.63
N ASP A 65 -11.57 -13.44 0.08
CA ASP A 65 -10.81 -12.28 -0.39
C ASP A 65 -9.34 -12.60 -0.73
N THR A 66 -8.88 -13.80 -0.40
CA THR A 66 -7.52 -14.24 -0.73
C THR A 66 -7.38 -14.74 -2.17
N TYR A 67 -8.49 -14.97 -2.89
CA TYR A 67 -8.47 -15.50 -4.25
C TYR A 67 -9.18 -14.59 -5.23
N ILE A 68 -8.47 -14.21 -6.29
CA ILE A 68 -8.95 -13.24 -7.27
C ILE A 68 -10.18 -13.71 -8.06
N TRP A 69 -10.26 -14.97 -8.42
CA TRP A 69 -11.41 -15.47 -9.20
C TRP A 69 -12.67 -15.70 -8.39
N ALA A 70 -12.59 -15.73 -7.07
CA ALA A 70 -13.75 -15.72 -6.22
C ALA A 70 -14.40 -14.32 -6.16
N ALA A 71 -13.74 -13.30 -6.71
CA ALA A 71 -14.25 -11.94 -6.72
C ALA A 71 -15.34 -11.78 -7.80
N PRO A 72 -16.45 -11.08 -7.50
CA PRO A 72 -17.52 -10.82 -8.47
C PRO A 72 -17.05 -10.17 -9.78
N ASP A 73 -15.96 -9.41 -9.71
CA ASP A 73 -15.39 -8.72 -10.87
C ASP A 73 -14.50 -9.62 -11.73
N ALA A 74 -14.18 -10.85 -11.31
CA ALA A 74 -13.38 -11.75 -12.11
C ALA A 74 -14.01 -11.99 -13.49
N GLN A 75 -15.33 -12.16 -13.57
CA GLN A 75 -16.05 -12.28 -14.83
C GLN A 75 -16.02 -11.01 -15.67
N ARG A 76 -16.06 -9.82 -15.04
CA ARG A 76 -15.91 -8.55 -15.76
C ARG A 76 -14.52 -8.37 -16.33
N LEU A 77 -13.49 -8.86 -15.64
CA LEU A 77 -12.12 -8.84 -16.13
C LEU A 77 -11.96 -9.70 -17.38
N GLU A 78 -12.64 -10.84 -17.45
CA GLU A 78 -12.67 -11.70 -18.63
C GLU A 78 -13.42 -11.05 -19.80
N THR A 79 -14.54 -10.37 -19.52
CA THR A 79 -15.31 -9.66 -20.56
C THR A 79 -14.68 -8.35 -21.00
N ALA A 80 -13.83 -7.73 -20.18
CA ALA A 80 -13.06 -6.54 -20.55
C ALA A 80 -11.97 -6.80 -21.60
N GLY A 81 -11.87 -8.01 -22.07
CA GLY A 81 -10.93 -8.47 -23.09
C GLY A 81 -10.03 -9.60 -22.61
N ASP A 82 -9.36 -10.22 -23.54
CA ASP A 82 -8.50 -11.38 -23.27
C ASP A 82 -7.30 -10.99 -22.37
N LEU A 83 -7.40 -11.26 -21.08
CA LEU A 83 -6.35 -11.01 -20.08
C LEU A 83 -5.15 -11.95 -20.24
N THR A 84 -5.28 -13.01 -21.05
CA THR A 84 -4.17 -13.94 -21.31
C THR A 84 -3.16 -13.39 -22.30
N ARG A 85 -3.51 -12.30 -23.00
CA ARG A 85 -2.70 -11.76 -24.07
C ARG A 85 -2.34 -10.30 -23.83
N ASP A 86 -1.05 -10.03 -23.73
CA ASP A 86 -0.53 -8.67 -23.77
C ASP A 86 -0.53 -8.17 -25.21
N PRO A 87 -1.24 -7.07 -25.55
CA PRO A 87 -1.28 -6.53 -26.90
C PRO A 87 0.07 -5.97 -27.36
N THR A 88 0.99 -5.65 -26.44
CA THR A 88 2.30 -5.07 -26.75
C THR A 88 3.36 -6.12 -27.01
N THR A 89 3.14 -7.35 -26.63
CA THR A 89 4.07 -8.47 -26.77
C THR A 89 3.36 -9.71 -27.31
N LYS A 90 4.14 -10.74 -27.67
CA LYS A 90 3.59 -12.06 -28.03
C LYS A 90 3.33 -12.94 -26.79
N ALA A 91 3.66 -12.44 -25.60
CA ALA A 91 3.43 -13.14 -24.35
C ALA A 91 1.93 -13.25 -24.05
N ARG A 92 1.56 -14.33 -23.42
CA ARG A 92 0.21 -14.54 -22.90
C ARG A 92 0.26 -15.31 -21.60
N THR A 93 -0.68 -15.05 -20.72
CA THR A 93 -0.89 -15.88 -19.53
C THR A 93 -1.45 -17.23 -19.97
N THR A 94 -0.70 -18.30 -19.84
CA THR A 94 -1.13 -19.65 -20.20
C THR A 94 -1.91 -20.34 -19.09
N LEU A 95 -1.75 -19.89 -17.85
CA LEU A 95 -2.38 -20.46 -16.70
C LEU A 95 -2.63 -19.37 -15.65
N ASN A 96 -3.88 -19.02 -15.43
CA ASN A 96 -4.29 -18.13 -14.36
C ASN A 96 -4.68 -18.96 -13.13
N THR A 97 -3.70 -19.26 -12.27
CA THR A 97 -3.92 -20.05 -11.06
C THR A 97 -4.33 -19.17 -9.89
N ALA A 98 -5.03 -19.80 -8.92
CA ALA A 98 -5.32 -19.16 -7.64
C ALA A 98 -4.04 -18.72 -6.94
N HIS A 99 -4.03 -17.47 -6.51
CA HIS A 99 -2.94 -16.95 -5.69
C HIS A 99 -3.51 -16.15 -4.51
N PRO A 100 -2.88 -16.27 -3.33
CA PRO A 100 -3.32 -15.53 -2.16
C PRO A 100 -3.06 -14.03 -2.35
N ARG A 101 -3.87 -13.21 -1.70
CA ARG A 101 -3.63 -11.78 -1.52
C ARG A 101 -2.93 -11.56 -0.17
N PRO A 102 -1.60 -11.63 -0.11
CA PRO A 102 -0.88 -11.59 1.17
C PRO A 102 -0.95 -10.24 1.85
N TRP A 103 -1.17 -9.14 1.09
CA TRP A 103 -1.14 -7.79 1.60
C TRP A 103 -2.56 -7.26 1.80
N GLY A 104 -2.87 -6.87 3.02
CA GLY A 104 -4.19 -6.44 3.43
C GLY A 104 -4.15 -5.23 4.37
N TRP A 105 -5.04 -5.21 5.35
CA TRP A 105 -5.21 -4.10 6.28
C TRP A 105 -3.94 -3.73 7.06
N LYS A 106 -3.06 -4.69 7.37
CA LYS A 106 -1.79 -4.42 8.05
C LYS A 106 -0.90 -3.49 7.24
N VAL A 107 -0.80 -3.76 5.92
CA VAL A 107 -0.02 -2.94 4.98
C VAL A 107 -0.60 -1.53 4.92
N VAL A 108 -1.90 -1.40 4.76
CA VAL A 108 -2.61 -0.11 4.75
C VAL A 108 -2.38 0.66 6.04
N THR A 109 -2.49 0.00 7.19
CA THR A 109 -2.31 0.66 8.48
C THR A 109 -0.90 1.17 8.67
N TYR A 110 0.12 0.38 8.29
CA TYR A 110 1.48 0.88 8.45
C TYR A 110 1.84 1.96 7.42
N LEU A 111 1.31 1.94 6.20
CA LEU A 111 1.49 3.03 5.23
C LEU A 111 0.96 4.34 5.79
N TRP A 112 -0.26 4.32 6.28
CA TRP A 112 -0.90 5.48 6.87
C TRP A 112 -0.18 6.01 8.11
N THR A 113 0.09 5.16 9.11
CA THR A 113 0.76 5.59 10.36
C THR A 113 2.20 6.02 10.13
N ASN A 114 2.90 5.36 9.22
CA ASN A 114 4.22 5.75 8.76
C ASN A 114 4.19 7.12 8.08
N GLY A 115 3.21 7.36 7.22
CA GLY A 115 2.99 8.64 6.56
C GLY A 115 2.78 9.78 7.57
N ILE A 116 1.93 9.58 8.58
CA ILE A 116 1.71 10.58 9.64
C ILE A 116 3.04 10.93 10.32
N GLY A 117 3.77 9.90 10.79
CA GLY A 117 5.02 10.12 11.54
C GLY A 117 6.10 10.80 10.70
N ALA A 118 6.32 10.30 9.49
CA ALA A 118 7.34 10.83 8.59
C ALA A 118 7.01 12.25 8.13
N GLY A 119 5.75 12.53 7.81
CA GLY A 119 5.30 13.86 7.40
C GLY A 119 5.34 14.87 8.54
N ALA A 120 4.89 14.49 9.74
CA ALA A 120 4.90 15.39 10.91
C ALA A 120 6.32 15.77 11.30
N LEU A 121 7.22 14.78 11.49
CA LEU A 121 8.61 15.08 11.84
C LEU A 121 9.35 15.79 10.69
N GLY A 122 9.14 15.38 9.44
CA GLY A 122 9.75 16.02 8.29
C GLY A 122 9.39 17.50 8.20
N LEU A 123 8.12 17.87 8.48
CA LEU A 123 7.69 19.26 8.49
C LEU A 123 8.26 20.03 9.70
N ALA A 124 8.35 19.43 10.88
CA ALA A 124 8.91 20.06 12.07
C ALA A 124 10.41 20.37 11.90
N VAL A 125 11.21 19.43 11.37
CA VAL A 125 12.63 19.68 11.12
C VAL A 125 12.85 20.67 9.98
N LEU A 126 11.96 20.72 8.99
CA LEU A 126 11.97 21.75 7.94
C LEU A 126 11.70 23.12 8.55
N ALA A 127 10.66 23.25 9.39
CA ALA A 127 10.33 24.47 10.11
C ALA A 127 11.54 25.02 10.87
N TYR A 128 12.21 24.15 11.64
CA TYR A 128 13.42 24.50 12.38
C TYR A 128 14.53 25.05 11.46
N LEU A 129 14.78 24.39 10.32
CA LEU A 129 15.83 24.80 9.36
C LEU A 129 15.54 26.16 8.70
N VAL A 130 14.26 26.53 8.53
CA VAL A 130 13.88 27.82 7.97
C VAL A 130 13.60 28.86 9.05
N GLY A 131 13.86 28.55 10.33
CA GLY A 131 13.75 29.49 11.43
C GLY A 131 12.31 29.72 11.91
N ILE A 132 11.39 28.79 11.64
CA ILE A 132 10.00 28.84 12.12
C ILE A 132 9.89 28.02 13.40
N ASP A 133 9.56 28.69 14.49
CA ASP A 133 9.30 28.05 15.77
C ASP A 133 7.88 27.45 15.78
N MET A 134 7.80 26.14 15.96
CA MET A 134 6.55 25.39 16.13
C MET A 134 6.25 25.06 17.60
N GLY A 135 7.07 25.54 18.53
CA GLY A 135 6.92 25.29 19.97
C GLY A 135 6.78 23.81 20.30
N VAL A 136 5.93 23.49 21.27
CA VAL A 136 5.70 22.11 21.75
C VAL A 136 5.33 21.14 20.58
N VAL A 137 4.68 21.64 19.55
CA VAL A 137 4.29 20.81 18.38
C VAL A 137 5.51 20.31 17.63
N GLY A 138 6.48 21.18 17.33
CA GLY A 138 7.72 20.82 16.66
C GLY A 138 8.69 20.04 17.55
N ASP A 139 8.74 20.43 18.83
CA ASP A 139 9.70 19.91 19.79
C ASP A 139 9.38 18.49 20.27
N TYR A 140 8.09 18.20 20.51
CA TYR A 140 7.66 16.96 21.14
C TYR A 140 6.56 16.22 20.37
N VAL A 141 5.51 16.92 19.88
CA VAL A 141 4.37 16.26 19.25
C VAL A 141 4.78 15.59 17.93
N ALA A 142 5.51 16.30 17.08
CA ALA A 142 5.96 15.77 15.79
C ALA A 142 6.87 14.53 15.95
N PRO A 143 7.92 14.53 16.78
CA PRO A 143 8.74 13.33 17.00
C PRO A 143 7.98 12.22 17.73
N LEU A 144 7.01 12.50 18.60
CA LEU A 144 6.14 11.48 19.20
C LEU A 144 5.23 10.82 18.17
N LEU A 145 4.65 11.59 17.25
CA LEU A 145 3.92 11.04 16.09
C LEU A 145 4.85 10.19 15.22
N GLY A 146 6.10 10.63 15.07
CA GLY A 146 7.15 9.86 14.39
C GLY A 146 7.40 8.50 15.07
N LEU A 147 7.60 8.49 16.36
CA LEU A 147 7.81 7.26 17.13
C LEU A 147 6.59 6.35 17.11
N PHE A 148 5.39 6.90 17.23
CA PHE A 148 4.15 6.14 17.14
C PHE A 148 4.02 5.47 15.76
N GLY A 149 4.24 6.22 14.68
CA GLY A 149 4.21 5.70 13.31
C GLY A 149 5.26 4.60 13.09
N ALA A 150 6.49 4.83 13.55
CA ALA A 150 7.58 3.87 13.46
C ALA A 150 7.31 2.61 14.27
N ALA A 151 6.86 2.73 15.52
CA ALA A 151 6.53 1.60 16.38
C ALA A 151 5.38 0.76 15.80
N THR A 152 4.32 1.42 15.33
CA THR A 152 3.20 0.74 14.68
C THR A 152 3.64 0.02 13.41
N THR A 153 4.44 0.67 12.56
CA THR A 153 5.00 0.07 11.34
C THR A 153 5.85 -1.15 11.68
N GLY A 154 6.78 -1.04 12.63
CA GLY A 154 7.63 -2.14 13.06
C GLY A 154 6.84 -3.31 13.63
N ALA A 155 5.86 -3.03 14.50
CA ALA A 155 5.00 -4.06 15.08
C ALA A 155 4.18 -4.80 14.02
N LEU A 156 3.58 -4.08 13.06
CA LEU A 156 2.78 -4.67 11.99
C LEU A 156 3.64 -5.46 11.00
N LEU A 157 4.84 -4.97 10.66
CA LEU A 157 5.78 -5.71 9.81
C LEU A 157 6.22 -7.01 10.47
N VAL A 158 6.56 -6.98 11.77
CA VAL A 158 6.92 -8.21 12.51
C VAL A 158 5.74 -9.17 12.58
N TRP A 159 4.53 -8.65 12.84
CA TRP A 159 3.31 -9.47 12.89
C TRP A 159 2.97 -10.08 11.53
N ASP A 160 3.31 -9.42 10.42
CA ASP A 160 3.06 -9.92 9.06
C ASP A 160 4.08 -10.98 8.61
N LEU A 161 5.19 -11.13 9.34
CA LEU A 161 6.16 -12.19 9.04
C LEU A 161 5.57 -13.57 9.33
N LYS A 162 5.73 -14.51 8.40
CA LYS A 162 5.36 -15.92 8.62
C LYS A 162 6.13 -16.56 9.79
N ARG A 163 7.29 -16.01 10.13
CA ARG A 163 8.18 -16.46 11.22
C ARG A 163 8.72 -15.25 11.97
N PRO A 164 7.92 -14.64 12.86
CA PRO A 164 8.32 -13.44 13.61
C PRO A 164 9.54 -13.65 14.49
N GLU A 165 9.82 -14.88 14.95
CA GLU A 165 11.02 -15.24 15.72
C GLU A 165 12.32 -15.01 14.95
N ARG A 166 12.26 -14.90 13.62
CA ARG A 166 13.41 -14.61 12.77
C ARG A 166 13.64 -13.13 12.49
N PHE A 167 12.81 -12.27 13.05
CA PHE A 167 12.93 -10.82 12.85
C PHE A 167 14.35 -10.30 13.14
N MET A 168 14.98 -10.77 14.21
CA MET A 168 16.34 -10.35 14.58
C MET A 168 17.40 -10.67 13.50
N TYR A 169 17.14 -11.63 12.59
CA TYR A 169 18.07 -11.89 11.48
C TYR A 169 18.17 -10.72 10.50
N ILE A 170 17.17 -9.84 10.44
CA ILE A 170 17.23 -8.61 9.64
C ILE A 170 18.44 -7.78 10.03
N PHE A 171 18.81 -7.74 11.33
CA PHE A 171 19.93 -6.98 11.83
C PHE A 171 21.23 -7.79 11.96
N VAL A 172 21.14 -9.08 12.29
CA VAL A 172 22.32 -9.93 12.55
C VAL A 172 22.89 -10.53 11.26
N LYS A 173 22.03 -10.83 10.27
CA LYS A 173 22.40 -11.41 8.98
C LYS A 173 21.79 -10.59 7.85
N SER A 174 22.09 -9.29 7.87
CA SER A 174 21.48 -8.31 6.95
C SER A 174 21.79 -8.62 5.49
N ASN A 175 20.76 -8.70 4.67
CA ASN A 175 20.90 -8.70 3.22
C ASN A 175 20.54 -7.31 2.68
N PHE A 176 21.51 -6.48 2.42
CA PHE A 176 21.31 -5.09 1.97
C PHE A 176 20.75 -4.96 0.55
N THR A 177 20.53 -6.06 -0.17
CA THR A 177 19.78 -6.04 -1.44
C THR A 177 18.25 -6.07 -1.21
N SER A 178 17.81 -6.36 0.02
CA SER A 178 16.40 -6.41 0.38
C SER A 178 15.90 -5.07 0.89
N TRP A 179 14.89 -4.52 0.26
CA TRP A 179 14.23 -3.29 0.72
C TRP A 179 13.55 -3.43 2.08
N LEU A 180 13.18 -4.65 2.48
CA LEU A 180 12.70 -4.91 3.84
C LEU A 180 13.80 -4.63 4.89
N VAL A 181 15.03 -5.04 4.61
CA VAL A 181 16.19 -4.80 5.47
C VAL A 181 16.52 -3.31 5.51
N LEU A 182 16.62 -2.66 4.34
CA LEU A 182 16.87 -1.22 4.26
C LEU A 182 15.77 -0.42 4.97
N GLY A 183 14.49 -0.81 4.83
CA GLY A 183 13.38 -0.23 5.55
C GLY A 183 13.49 -0.38 7.07
N ALA A 184 13.95 -1.53 7.57
CA ALA A 184 14.17 -1.74 9.00
C ALA A 184 15.27 -0.81 9.56
N TYR A 185 16.37 -0.60 8.81
CA TYR A 185 17.40 0.37 9.18
C TYR A 185 16.89 1.81 9.13
N ALA A 186 16.11 2.17 8.09
CA ALA A 186 15.49 3.49 7.99
C ALA A 186 14.55 3.75 9.18
N LEU A 187 13.71 2.76 9.53
CA LEU A 187 12.82 2.81 10.68
C LEU A 187 13.58 3.02 12.00
N THR A 188 14.70 2.31 12.16
CA THR A 188 15.57 2.43 13.35
C THR A 188 16.23 3.80 13.42
N ALA A 189 16.79 4.28 12.30
CA ALA A 189 17.41 5.61 12.22
C ALA A 189 16.39 6.72 12.47
N PHE A 190 15.18 6.62 11.90
CA PHE A 190 14.09 7.56 12.11
C PHE A 190 13.64 7.60 13.58
N SER A 191 13.44 6.42 14.20
CA SER A 191 13.07 6.32 15.62
C SER A 191 14.15 6.88 16.55
N GLY A 192 15.42 6.52 16.28
CA GLY A 192 16.56 7.07 17.02
C GLY A 192 16.69 8.58 16.87
N GLY A 193 16.52 9.09 15.65
CA GLY A 193 16.50 10.52 15.34
C GLY A 193 15.39 11.26 16.11
N SER A 194 14.18 10.69 16.16
CA SER A 194 13.04 11.26 16.89
C SER A 194 13.33 11.37 18.40
N ILE A 195 13.94 10.33 19.01
CA ILE A 195 14.32 10.34 20.42
C ILE A 195 15.42 11.37 20.67
N LEU A 196 16.47 11.36 19.83
CA LEU A 196 17.58 12.30 19.93
C LEU A 196 17.12 13.76 19.76
N TRP A 197 16.13 14.01 18.88
CA TRP A 197 15.53 15.34 18.71
C TRP A 197 14.92 15.84 20.03
N MET A 198 14.04 15.05 20.65
CA MET A 198 13.42 15.41 21.92
C MET A 198 14.47 15.60 23.05
N LEU A 199 15.51 14.78 23.06
CA LEU A 199 16.62 14.93 24.03
C LEU A 199 17.43 16.21 23.76
N ALA A 200 17.70 16.54 22.50
CA ALA A 200 18.42 17.74 22.12
C ALA A 200 17.64 19.00 22.50
N VAL A 201 16.30 19.00 22.32
CA VAL A 201 15.41 20.06 22.80
C VAL A 201 15.46 20.16 24.34
N ALA A 202 15.27 19.05 25.06
CA ALA A 202 15.22 19.04 26.51
C ALA A 202 16.53 19.50 27.18
N LEU A 203 17.67 19.28 26.50
CA LEU A 203 19.02 19.63 26.99
C LEU A 203 19.56 20.91 26.37
N ASP A 204 18.76 21.60 25.54
CA ASP A 204 19.12 22.83 24.79
C ASP A 204 20.44 22.69 24.00
N ILE A 205 20.60 21.56 23.27
CA ILE A 205 21.79 21.27 22.48
C ILE A 205 21.55 21.71 21.02
N GLY A 206 21.66 23.02 20.75
CA GLY A 206 21.33 23.62 19.42
C GLY A 206 22.11 23.05 18.25
N TRP A 207 23.43 22.74 18.41
CA TRP A 207 24.20 22.12 17.32
C TRP A 207 23.66 20.72 16.94
N LEU A 208 23.19 19.96 17.93
CA LEU A 208 22.62 18.63 17.71
C LEU A 208 21.26 18.73 17.02
N MET A 209 20.41 19.70 17.41
CA MET A 209 19.14 19.99 16.72
C MET A 209 19.38 20.32 15.26
N THR A 210 20.37 21.19 14.96
CA THR A 210 20.72 21.55 13.57
C THR A 210 21.19 20.34 12.78
N LEU A 211 22.06 19.48 13.33
CA LEU A 211 22.50 18.26 12.69
C LEU A 211 21.32 17.31 12.42
N LEU A 212 20.47 17.08 13.45
CA LEU A 212 19.32 16.20 13.33
C LEU A 212 18.28 16.74 12.33
N ALA A 213 18.12 18.06 12.23
CA ALA A 213 17.23 18.68 11.25
C ALA A 213 17.71 18.42 9.82
N TRP A 214 18.99 18.62 9.52
CA TRP A 214 19.53 18.32 8.19
C TRP A 214 19.44 16.84 7.83
N LEU A 215 19.73 15.93 8.77
CA LEU A 215 19.56 14.49 8.56
C LEU A 215 18.10 14.06 8.55
N GLY A 216 17.25 14.75 9.28
CA GLY A 216 15.84 14.45 9.42
C GLY A 216 15.06 14.57 8.11
N ILE A 217 15.40 15.52 7.24
CA ILE A 217 14.75 15.67 5.93
C ILE A 217 14.89 14.39 5.09
N PRO A 218 16.10 13.92 4.73
CA PRO A 218 16.24 12.72 3.91
C PRO A 218 15.76 11.46 4.62
N VAL A 219 15.93 11.37 5.93
CA VAL A 219 15.45 10.20 6.70
C VAL A 219 13.92 10.14 6.73
N SER A 220 13.23 11.28 6.91
CA SER A 220 11.77 11.36 6.83
C SER A 220 11.26 11.03 5.43
N ALA A 221 11.91 11.55 4.37
CA ALA A 221 11.55 11.23 3.00
C ALA A 221 11.75 9.74 2.68
N LEU A 222 12.87 9.15 3.14
CA LEU A 222 13.11 7.71 3.00
C LEU A 222 12.06 6.91 3.77
N MET A 223 11.76 7.31 5.02
CA MET A 223 10.76 6.67 5.85
C MET A 223 9.38 6.68 5.19
N ALA A 224 8.96 7.82 4.63
CA ALA A 224 7.69 7.92 3.90
C ALA A 224 7.65 7.04 2.66
N GLY A 225 8.74 7.04 1.87
CA GLY A 225 8.75 6.50 0.52
C GLY A 225 9.33 5.10 0.35
N TYR A 226 10.08 4.54 1.33
CA TYR A 226 10.78 3.26 1.13
C TYR A 226 9.85 2.11 0.75
N THR A 227 8.60 2.17 1.16
CA THR A 227 7.58 1.15 0.86
C THR A 227 7.31 1.07 -0.65
N ALA A 228 7.52 2.15 -1.42
CA ALA A 228 7.43 2.09 -2.88
C ALA A 228 8.42 1.08 -3.47
N PHE A 229 9.64 1.02 -2.94
CA PHE A 229 10.64 0.05 -3.38
C PHE A 229 10.29 -1.38 -2.92
N LEU A 230 9.63 -1.51 -1.77
CA LEU A 230 9.11 -2.80 -1.30
C LEU A 230 7.98 -3.31 -2.22
N PHE A 231 7.07 -2.42 -2.63
CA PHE A 231 6.07 -2.72 -3.66
C PHE A 231 6.73 -3.10 -5.00
N GLY A 232 7.76 -2.38 -5.41
CA GLY A 232 8.53 -2.64 -6.63
C GLY A 232 9.19 -4.02 -6.67
N GLN A 233 9.49 -4.65 -5.52
CA GLN A 233 9.99 -6.02 -5.46
C GLN A 233 8.92 -7.09 -5.80
N ALA A 234 7.65 -6.71 -5.82
CA ALA A 234 6.56 -7.58 -6.26
C ALA A 234 6.40 -7.49 -7.80
N GLU A 235 7.39 -7.99 -8.54
CA GLU A 235 7.55 -7.81 -9.99
C GLU A 235 6.32 -8.19 -10.82
N GLY A 236 5.55 -9.20 -10.39
CA GLY A 236 4.31 -9.60 -11.08
C GLY A 236 3.09 -8.72 -10.77
N ARG A 237 3.25 -7.54 -10.15
CA ARG A 237 2.18 -6.62 -9.76
C ARG A 237 2.36 -5.27 -10.42
N ASP A 238 1.95 -5.17 -11.67
CA ASP A 238 2.24 -4.02 -12.54
C ASP A 238 1.74 -2.67 -12.02
N LEU A 239 0.59 -2.63 -11.34
CA LEU A 239 0.10 -1.40 -10.72
C LEU A 239 1.10 -0.80 -9.71
N TRP A 240 1.87 -1.64 -9.04
CA TRP A 240 2.84 -1.23 -8.04
C TRP A 240 4.21 -0.86 -8.60
N GLN A 241 4.42 -1.05 -9.92
CA GLN A 241 5.67 -0.71 -10.61
C GLN A 241 5.71 0.75 -11.07
N SER A 242 4.76 1.60 -10.61
CA SER A 242 4.71 3.01 -10.98
C SER A 242 5.97 3.76 -10.50
N PRO A 243 6.73 4.44 -11.38
CA PRO A 243 7.91 5.19 -10.99
C PRO A 243 7.58 6.43 -10.13
N VAL A 244 6.31 6.83 -10.12
CA VAL A 244 5.83 7.99 -9.36
C VAL A 244 5.48 7.60 -7.91
N LEU A 245 5.34 6.31 -7.60
CA LEU A 245 4.86 5.83 -6.31
C LEU A 245 5.69 6.35 -5.13
N PHE A 246 7.02 6.39 -5.26
CA PHE A 246 7.90 6.94 -4.21
C PHE A 246 7.54 8.39 -3.86
N TRP A 247 7.40 9.23 -4.87
CA TRP A 247 7.05 10.65 -4.69
C TRP A 247 5.63 10.83 -4.19
N HIS A 248 4.70 9.96 -4.66
CA HIS A 248 3.32 9.96 -4.19
C HIS A 248 3.23 9.66 -2.69
N LEU A 249 3.97 8.66 -2.19
CA LEU A 249 4.02 8.36 -0.75
C LEU A 249 4.59 9.53 0.08
N ILE A 250 5.59 10.26 -0.44
CA ILE A 250 6.09 11.47 0.23
C ILE A 250 5.00 12.54 0.28
N VAL A 251 4.31 12.79 -0.82
CA VAL A 251 3.19 13.76 -0.88
C VAL A 251 2.09 13.37 0.11
N GLN A 252 1.72 12.10 0.17
CA GLN A 252 0.75 11.58 1.14
C GLN A 252 1.22 11.80 2.59
N ALA A 253 2.49 11.54 2.87
CA ALA A 253 3.06 11.74 4.19
C ALA A 253 2.99 13.21 4.62
N VAL A 254 3.37 14.15 3.75
CA VAL A 254 3.24 15.59 4.04
C VAL A 254 1.78 15.94 4.31
N MET A 255 0.84 15.43 3.51
CA MET A 255 -0.60 15.70 3.65
C MET A 255 -1.15 15.22 5.00
N VAL A 256 -0.94 13.95 5.35
CA VAL A 256 -1.49 13.42 6.62
C VAL A 256 -0.69 13.87 7.83
N GLY A 257 0.63 14.12 7.69
CA GLY A 257 1.48 14.64 8.74
C GLY A 257 1.12 16.08 9.10
N SER A 258 1.00 16.98 8.12
CA SER A 258 0.54 18.35 8.35
C SER A 258 -0.88 18.39 8.89
N GLY A 259 -1.77 17.50 8.42
CA GLY A 259 -3.11 17.34 8.99
C GLY A 259 -3.09 16.93 10.47
N ALA A 260 -2.21 16.03 10.87
CA ALA A 260 -2.04 15.62 12.26
C ALA A 260 -1.47 16.76 13.14
N LEU A 261 -0.51 17.52 12.60
CA LEU A 261 0.02 18.70 13.27
C LEU A 261 -1.04 19.80 13.43
N ALA A 262 -1.90 20.00 12.43
CA ALA A 262 -3.01 20.97 12.52
C ALA A 262 -4.01 20.59 13.63
N ILE A 263 -4.33 19.31 13.78
CA ILE A 263 -5.17 18.82 14.89
C ILE A 263 -4.48 19.09 16.23
N SER A 264 -3.19 18.78 16.34
CA SER A 264 -2.41 18.97 17.58
C SER A 264 -2.27 20.45 17.93
N GLY A 265 -2.15 21.32 16.92
CA GLY A 265 -2.05 22.77 17.08
C GLY A 265 -3.28 23.42 17.72
N LEU A 266 -4.46 22.79 17.64
CA LEU A 266 -5.66 23.29 18.35
C LEU A 266 -5.53 23.22 19.89
N PHE A 267 -4.62 22.44 20.40
CA PHE A 267 -4.42 22.21 21.84
C PHE A 267 -3.12 22.83 22.35
N THR A 268 -2.44 23.61 21.52
CA THR A 268 -1.14 24.24 21.80
C THR A 268 -1.09 25.65 21.23
N ASP A 269 -0.19 26.47 21.76
CA ASP A 269 0.04 27.82 21.24
C ASP A 269 1.03 27.77 20.07
N LEU A 270 0.50 27.77 18.84
CA LEU A 270 1.30 27.89 17.61
C LEU A 270 1.32 29.34 17.13
N SER A 271 2.48 29.79 16.66
CA SER A 271 2.61 31.10 16.01
C SER A 271 1.84 31.15 14.67
N ASP A 272 1.44 32.32 14.25
CA ASP A 272 0.74 32.49 12.95
C ASP A 272 1.58 31.99 11.78
N VAL A 273 2.91 32.16 11.83
CA VAL A 273 3.84 31.67 10.81
C VAL A 273 3.89 30.13 10.77
N ALA A 274 3.83 29.48 11.96
CA ALA A 274 3.76 28.01 12.03
C ALA A 274 2.42 27.49 11.47
N TRP A 275 1.32 28.16 11.78
CA TRP A 275 0.01 27.85 11.18
C TRP A 275 0.02 28.00 9.66
N GLU A 276 0.64 29.06 9.14
CA GLU A 276 0.77 29.28 7.70
C GLU A 276 1.58 28.16 7.04
N LEU A 277 2.73 27.78 7.62
CA LEU A 277 3.55 26.66 7.12
C LEU A 277 2.74 25.36 7.05
N ILE A 278 2.01 25.02 8.12
CA ILE A 278 1.18 23.80 8.18
C ILE A 278 0.08 23.88 7.11
N THR A 279 -0.59 25.04 6.98
CA THR A 279 -1.68 25.25 6.03
C THR A 279 -1.19 25.10 4.58
N VAL A 280 -0.10 25.77 4.23
CA VAL A 280 0.48 25.71 2.87
C VAL A 280 0.94 24.29 2.54
N SER A 281 1.64 23.64 3.48
CA SER A 281 2.09 22.26 3.31
C SER A 281 0.93 21.29 3.11
N PHE A 282 -0.13 21.44 3.89
CA PHE A 282 -1.35 20.63 3.77
C PHE A 282 -2.04 20.85 2.42
N VAL A 283 -2.33 22.08 2.05
CA VAL A 283 -3.08 22.40 0.82
C VAL A 283 -2.30 21.96 -0.42
N ILE A 284 -1.00 22.27 -0.49
CA ILE A 284 -0.17 21.89 -1.63
C ILE A 284 -0.10 20.37 -1.75
N SER A 285 0.18 19.67 -0.66
CA SER A 285 0.30 18.20 -0.71
C SER A 285 -1.04 17.53 -1.01
N ALA A 286 -2.16 18.01 -0.48
CA ALA A 286 -3.48 17.48 -0.77
C ALA A 286 -3.90 17.70 -2.25
N VAL A 287 -3.62 18.88 -2.79
CA VAL A 287 -3.81 19.16 -4.23
C VAL A 287 -2.92 18.25 -5.08
N MET A 288 -1.63 18.14 -4.74
CA MET A 288 -0.70 17.27 -5.46
C MET A 288 -1.12 15.79 -5.40
N HIS A 289 -1.62 15.34 -4.25
CA HIS A 289 -2.17 13.98 -4.12
C HIS A 289 -3.32 13.75 -5.13
N LEU A 290 -4.30 14.66 -5.18
CA LEU A 290 -5.42 14.55 -6.13
C LEU A 290 -4.97 14.65 -7.59
N LEU A 291 -3.99 15.51 -7.89
CA LEU A 291 -3.42 15.63 -9.24
C LEU A 291 -2.71 14.33 -9.67
N ILE A 292 -1.90 13.74 -8.79
CA ILE A 292 -1.24 12.45 -9.06
C ILE A 292 -2.29 11.38 -9.33
N LEU A 293 -3.34 11.28 -8.50
CA LEU A 293 -4.43 10.33 -8.73
C LEU A 293 -5.15 10.59 -10.07
N GLY A 294 -5.43 11.85 -10.35
CA GLY A 294 -6.05 12.24 -11.63
C GLY A 294 -5.20 11.81 -12.83
N LEU A 295 -3.89 12.06 -12.79
CA LEU A 295 -2.97 11.68 -13.86
C LEU A 295 -2.80 10.17 -13.96
N GLU A 296 -2.67 9.47 -12.83
CA GLU A 296 -2.47 8.03 -12.79
C GLU A 296 -3.69 7.27 -13.34
N TYR A 297 -4.90 7.68 -12.96
CA TYR A 297 -6.12 6.96 -13.35
C TYR A 297 -6.82 7.50 -14.61
N SER A 298 -6.41 8.65 -15.17
CA SER A 298 -6.90 9.17 -16.45
C SER A 298 -6.03 8.79 -17.65
N GLY A 299 -4.77 8.40 -17.39
CA GLY A 299 -3.79 8.06 -18.43
C GLY A 299 -3.83 6.60 -18.86
N GLY A 300 -3.10 6.29 -19.93
CA GLY A 300 -2.81 4.91 -20.31
C GLY A 300 -1.75 4.29 -19.40
N HIS A 301 -1.95 3.04 -18.99
CA HIS A 301 -0.98 2.30 -18.19
C HIS A 301 -0.01 1.51 -19.06
N ALA A 302 1.19 1.28 -18.56
CA ALA A 302 2.25 0.59 -19.28
C ALA A 302 1.90 -0.86 -19.63
N SER A 303 1.05 -1.51 -18.84
CA SER A 303 0.60 -2.88 -19.06
C SER A 303 -0.92 -3.01 -19.01
N ARG A 304 -1.41 -4.11 -19.54
CA ARG A 304 -2.82 -4.44 -19.49
C ARG A 304 -3.29 -4.76 -18.08
N GLN A 305 -2.47 -5.44 -17.29
CA GLN A 305 -2.77 -5.77 -15.90
C GLN A 305 -2.92 -4.51 -15.05
N ALA A 306 -2.05 -3.52 -15.25
CA ALA A 306 -2.20 -2.21 -14.60
C ALA A 306 -3.48 -1.49 -15.05
N THR A 307 -3.84 -1.55 -16.34
CA THR A 307 -5.10 -1.00 -16.87
C THR A 307 -6.32 -1.66 -16.21
N VAL A 308 -6.29 -2.98 -16.06
CA VAL A 308 -7.37 -3.73 -15.41
C VAL A 308 -7.47 -3.34 -13.93
N ALA A 309 -6.35 -3.27 -13.21
CA ALA A 309 -6.34 -2.83 -11.82
C ALA A 309 -6.92 -1.41 -11.66
N ALA A 310 -6.53 -0.49 -12.53
CA ALA A 310 -7.07 0.87 -12.55
C ALA A 310 -8.59 0.89 -12.82
N HIS A 311 -9.07 0.06 -13.73
CA HIS A 311 -10.49 -0.07 -14.00
C HIS A 311 -11.29 -0.63 -12.80
N ILE A 312 -10.74 -1.62 -12.09
CA ILE A 312 -11.35 -2.16 -10.86
C ILE A 312 -11.45 -1.07 -9.79
N ILE A 313 -10.46 -0.17 -9.72
CA ILE A 313 -10.45 0.96 -8.79
C ILE A 313 -11.52 1.98 -9.16
N THR A 314 -11.53 2.45 -10.41
CA THR A 314 -12.33 3.61 -10.81
C THR A 314 -13.77 3.27 -11.16
N SER A 315 -14.03 2.07 -11.69
CA SER A 315 -15.31 1.65 -12.24
C SER A 315 -15.80 0.29 -11.72
N GLY A 316 -14.90 -0.52 -11.14
CA GLY A 316 -15.20 -1.86 -10.65
C GLY A 316 -15.63 -1.89 -9.18
N ARG A 317 -15.33 -3.00 -8.51
CA ARG A 317 -15.80 -3.30 -7.14
C ARG A 317 -15.31 -2.31 -6.09
N TYR A 318 -14.19 -1.62 -6.31
CA TYR A 318 -13.66 -0.63 -5.36
C TYR A 318 -14.10 0.80 -5.66
N SER A 319 -14.87 1.04 -6.73
CA SER A 319 -15.20 2.40 -7.20
C SER A 319 -15.90 3.25 -6.13
N ARG A 320 -16.83 2.67 -5.35
CA ARG A 320 -17.50 3.40 -4.26
C ARG A 320 -16.53 3.84 -3.20
N LEU A 321 -15.63 2.95 -2.75
CA LEU A 321 -14.64 3.28 -1.74
C LEU A 321 -13.62 4.29 -2.29
N PHE A 322 -13.23 4.18 -3.56
CA PHE A 322 -12.35 5.12 -4.21
C PHE A 322 -12.96 6.52 -4.32
N TRP A 323 -14.17 6.63 -4.91
CA TRP A 323 -14.76 7.95 -5.13
C TRP A 323 -15.30 8.57 -3.85
N LEU A 324 -16.12 7.85 -3.08
CA LEU A 324 -16.79 8.38 -1.90
C LEU A 324 -15.95 8.29 -0.62
N GLY A 325 -15.04 7.33 -0.53
CA GLY A 325 -14.18 7.16 0.64
C GLY A 325 -12.84 7.88 0.55
N ALA A 326 -12.28 8.04 -0.67
CA ALA A 326 -10.99 8.69 -0.86
C ALA A 326 -11.11 10.06 -1.55
N ILE A 327 -11.60 10.11 -2.80
CA ILE A 327 -11.52 11.33 -3.63
C ILE A 327 -12.40 12.46 -3.07
N VAL A 328 -13.67 12.19 -2.79
CA VAL A 328 -14.60 13.23 -2.30
C VAL A 328 -14.15 13.80 -0.95
N PRO A 329 -13.77 13.00 0.07
CA PRO A 329 -13.27 13.55 1.33
C PRO A 329 -11.93 14.27 1.17
N ALA A 330 -11.02 13.80 0.33
CA ALA A 330 -9.76 14.51 0.05
C ALA A 330 -10.01 15.86 -0.62
N ALA A 331 -10.93 15.93 -1.58
CA ALA A 331 -11.32 17.19 -2.21
C ALA A 331 -11.99 18.16 -1.20
N ALA A 332 -12.85 17.64 -0.33
CA ALA A 332 -13.44 18.45 0.76
C ALA A 332 -12.36 18.97 1.71
N ALA A 333 -11.35 18.17 2.03
CA ALA A 333 -10.23 18.58 2.86
C ALA A 333 -9.39 19.69 2.19
N VAL A 334 -9.18 19.64 0.87
CA VAL A 334 -8.54 20.72 0.11
C VAL A 334 -9.33 22.03 0.24
N VAL A 335 -10.67 21.97 0.09
CA VAL A 335 -11.52 23.16 0.22
C VAL A 335 -11.42 23.75 1.63
N LEU A 336 -11.51 22.92 2.67
CA LEU A 336 -11.39 23.40 4.06
C LEU A 336 -9.99 24.00 4.35
N GLY A 337 -8.93 23.38 3.87
CA GLY A 337 -7.57 23.92 3.99
C GLY A 337 -7.41 25.26 3.24
N ALA A 338 -7.97 25.36 2.04
CA ALA A 338 -7.95 26.60 1.26
C ALA A 338 -8.75 27.73 1.92
N LEU A 339 -9.84 27.44 2.61
CA LEU A 339 -10.60 28.41 3.40
C LEU A 339 -9.75 28.98 4.54
N THR A 340 -8.95 28.14 5.21
CA THR A 340 -7.99 28.62 6.23
C THR A 340 -6.93 29.51 5.61
N TRP A 341 -6.38 29.14 4.46
CA TRP A 341 -5.41 29.98 3.73
C TRP A 341 -6.03 31.33 3.30
N GLY A 342 -7.32 31.35 2.99
CA GLY A 342 -8.08 32.58 2.72
C GLY A 342 -8.43 33.42 3.95
N GLY A 343 -7.88 33.13 5.14
CA GLY A 343 -8.05 33.89 6.37
C GLY A 343 -9.20 33.40 7.27
N MET A 344 -9.78 32.27 6.99
CA MET A 344 -10.74 31.63 7.91
C MET A 344 -10.02 30.97 9.11
N THR A 345 -10.79 30.61 10.14
CA THR A 345 -10.25 30.02 11.36
C THR A 345 -9.48 28.72 11.11
N VAL A 346 -8.40 28.49 11.86
CA VAL A 346 -7.56 27.28 11.83
C VAL A 346 -8.33 25.99 12.14
N VAL A 347 -9.53 26.10 12.72
CA VAL A 347 -10.42 24.95 12.94
C VAL A 347 -10.76 24.25 11.62
N PHE A 348 -10.90 24.98 10.51
CA PHE A 348 -11.14 24.37 9.20
C PHE A 348 -9.97 23.51 8.74
N LEU A 349 -8.72 23.92 9.01
CA LEU A 349 -7.54 23.12 8.70
C LEU A 349 -7.49 21.85 9.55
N ALA A 350 -7.81 21.94 10.84
CA ALA A 350 -7.85 20.78 11.71
C ALA A 350 -8.96 19.78 11.28
N LEU A 351 -10.12 20.28 10.87
CA LEU A 351 -11.18 19.45 10.29
C LEU A 351 -10.73 18.81 8.97
N ALA A 352 -10.02 19.55 8.11
CA ALA A 352 -9.42 19.00 6.91
C ALA A 352 -8.42 17.87 7.25
N GLY A 353 -7.56 18.12 8.25
CA GLY A 353 -6.62 17.15 8.78
C GLY A 353 -7.29 15.88 9.32
N LEU A 354 -8.45 16.02 9.96
CA LEU A 354 -9.23 14.87 10.44
C LEU A 354 -9.86 14.06 9.28
N ILE A 355 -10.41 14.76 8.29
CA ILE A 355 -11.08 14.14 7.14
C ILE A 355 -10.08 13.39 6.25
N VAL A 356 -8.87 13.94 6.06
CA VAL A 356 -7.87 13.35 5.16
C VAL A 356 -7.31 12.03 5.67
N GLN A 357 -7.32 11.77 6.99
CA GLN A 357 -6.82 10.51 7.56
C GLN A 357 -7.60 9.29 7.01
N PRO A 358 -8.93 9.18 7.21
CA PRO A 358 -9.69 8.07 6.65
C PRO A 358 -9.74 8.11 5.12
N ALA A 359 -9.63 9.27 4.48
CA ALA A 359 -9.57 9.37 3.02
C ALA A 359 -8.33 8.66 2.45
N LEU A 360 -7.17 8.87 3.07
CA LEU A 360 -5.94 8.18 2.67
C LEU A 360 -6.02 6.67 2.95
N VAL A 361 -6.54 6.26 4.11
CA VAL A 361 -6.75 4.83 4.43
C VAL A 361 -7.65 4.15 3.40
N ALA A 362 -8.72 4.84 2.95
CA ALA A 362 -9.60 4.33 1.91
C ALA A 362 -8.87 4.17 0.58
N TYR A 363 -8.09 5.17 0.16
CA TYR A 363 -7.27 5.09 -1.06
C TYR A 363 -6.26 3.95 -1.01
N GLU A 364 -5.47 3.87 0.05
CA GLU A 364 -4.45 2.82 0.19
C GLU A 364 -5.06 1.43 0.26
N SER A 365 -6.23 1.29 0.92
CA SER A 365 -6.98 0.03 0.93
C SER A 365 -7.35 -0.43 -0.48
N VAL A 366 -7.80 0.50 -1.32
CA VAL A 366 -8.13 0.22 -2.72
C VAL A 366 -6.87 -0.10 -3.52
N PHE A 367 -5.82 0.71 -3.39
CA PHE A 367 -4.56 0.54 -4.12
C PHE A 367 -3.89 -0.80 -3.82
N VAL A 368 -3.76 -1.15 -2.53
CA VAL A 368 -3.15 -2.41 -2.09
C VAL A 368 -3.96 -3.61 -2.56
N ARG A 369 -5.27 -3.58 -2.49
CA ARG A 369 -6.12 -4.70 -2.90
C ARG A 369 -6.17 -4.85 -4.42
N ALA A 370 -6.41 -3.76 -5.13
CA ALA A 370 -6.54 -3.78 -6.59
C ALA A 370 -5.24 -4.20 -7.30
N GLY A 371 -4.08 -3.87 -6.74
CA GLY A 371 -2.80 -4.35 -7.28
C GLY A 371 -2.60 -5.86 -7.19
N GLN A 372 -3.40 -6.55 -6.38
CA GLN A 372 -3.35 -8.02 -6.23
C GLN A 372 -4.45 -8.76 -7.00
N ASP A 373 -5.41 -8.04 -7.57
CA ASP A 373 -6.56 -8.64 -8.25
C ASP A 373 -6.26 -9.19 -9.64
N PRO A 374 -5.52 -8.49 -10.52
CA PRO A 374 -5.15 -9.04 -11.81
C PRO A 374 -4.23 -10.26 -11.71
N PRO A 375 -4.24 -11.14 -12.72
CA PRO A 375 -3.25 -12.21 -12.83
C PRO A 375 -1.82 -11.67 -12.73
N LEU A 376 -0.89 -12.50 -12.26
CA LEU A 376 0.53 -12.17 -12.31
C LEU A 376 1.00 -12.10 -13.76
N SER A 377 1.73 -11.05 -14.11
CA SER A 377 2.32 -10.84 -15.44
C SER A 377 3.71 -11.43 -15.52
#